data_5daf170ed7a0aca7ef035b8ae3aaf8d6
#
_entry.id   5daf170ed7a0aca7ef035b8ae3aaf8d6
#
_cell.length_a   1.000
_cell.length_b   1.000
_cell.length_c   1.000
_cell.angle_alpha   90.00
_cell.angle_beta   90.00
_cell.angle_gamma   90.00
#
_symmetry.space_group_name_H-M   'P 1'
#
loop_
_entity.id
_entity.type
_entity.pdbx_description
1 polymer ?
#
loop_
_entity_poly.entity_id
_entity_poly.type
_entity_poly.pdbx_seq_one_letter_code
_entity_poly.pdbx_strand_id
1 'polypeptide(L)'
;MSVDNRGAFERFYNLYYDQVFRFAYYCLGEKEACREVVTDVFFSVWQSRKRLKDIDNIDTYLYISVRNESFRFQARNKDLNRASLNELLPLMEEEDEGSPEEHLELKEMREMLDKAIDELPEKCRLVFLMSREEGLKTKEIAEILSVQESTVRVQMKIAIEKLVARLKPSFPNISFSLLLMFIFNVIYRSA
;
A
#
# COMPACT_ATOMS: atom_id res chain seq x y z
N MET A 1 10.62 -3.59 24.13
CA MET A 1 10.55 -2.15 24.46
C MET A 1 10.42 -1.99 25.97
N SER A 2 11.31 -1.25 26.63
CA SER A 2 11.12 -0.86 28.02
C SER A 2 9.94 0.11 28.13
N VAL A 3 9.07 -0.09 29.09
CA VAL A 3 7.70 0.44 29.19
C VAL A 3 7.59 1.97 29.28
N ASP A 4 8.70 2.69 29.51
CA ASP A 4 8.69 4.13 29.77
C ASP A 4 9.70 4.94 28.94
N ASN A 5 10.16 4.43 27.80
CA ASN A 5 11.19 5.12 27.03
C ASN A 5 10.58 5.87 25.85
N ARG A 6 10.39 7.19 26.00
CA ARG A 6 9.97 8.11 24.94
C ARG A 6 10.84 7.96 23.68
N GLY A 7 12.16 7.84 23.86
CA GLY A 7 13.08 7.64 22.73
C GLY A 7 12.95 6.28 22.03
N ALA A 8 12.43 5.24 22.74
CA ALA A 8 12.12 3.96 22.09
C ALA A 8 10.86 4.06 21.23
N PHE A 9 9.86 4.84 21.67
CA PHE A 9 8.66 5.08 20.90
C PHE A 9 8.95 5.98 19.68
N GLU A 10 9.80 6.98 19.81
CA GLU A 10 10.23 7.83 18.71
C GLU A 10 10.91 7.00 17.59
N ARG A 11 11.83 6.08 17.98
CA ARG A 11 12.42 5.14 17.01
C ARG A 11 11.38 4.22 16.37
N PHE A 12 10.44 3.72 17.15
CA PHE A 12 9.33 2.92 16.65
C PHE A 12 8.45 3.70 15.67
N TYR A 13 8.11 4.95 16.01
CA TYR A 13 7.36 5.84 15.14
C TYR A 13 8.08 6.06 13.81
N ASN A 14 9.35 6.44 13.84
CA ASN A 14 10.15 6.70 12.64
C ASN A 14 10.32 5.43 11.77
N LEU A 15 10.43 4.26 12.40
CA LEU A 15 10.58 2.99 11.68
C LEU A 15 9.30 2.60 10.92
N TYR A 16 8.12 2.88 11.49
CA TYR A 16 6.86 2.38 10.95
C TYR A 16 5.99 3.46 10.29
N TYR A 17 6.38 4.74 10.39
CA TYR A 17 5.54 5.85 9.90
C TYR A 17 5.23 5.74 8.42
N ASP A 18 6.23 5.57 7.58
CA ASP A 18 6.08 5.56 6.12
C ASP A 18 5.22 4.36 5.66
N GLN A 19 5.47 3.19 6.23
CA GLN A 19 4.70 1.98 5.96
C GLN A 19 3.23 2.16 6.38
N VAL A 20 2.98 2.68 7.58
CA VAL A 20 1.63 2.93 8.12
C VAL A 20 0.92 4.00 7.30
N PHE A 21 1.61 5.08 6.92
CA PHE A 21 1.07 6.15 6.09
C PHE A 21 0.70 5.66 4.69
N ARG A 22 1.58 4.90 4.05
CA ARG A 22 1.35 4.30 2.74
C ARG A 22 0.12 3.40 2.75
N PHE A 23 0.00 2.52 3.75
CA PHE A 23 -1.17 1.67 3.89
C PHE A 23 -2.47 2.45 4.18
N ALA A 24 -2.42 3.50 4.99
CA ALA A 24 -3.54 4.41 5.19
C ALA A 24 -3.99 5.05 3.86
N TYR A 25 -3.01 5.39 3.00
CA TYR A 25 -3.30 5.96 1.69
C TYR A 25 -3.98 4.96 0.75
N TYR A 26 -3.61 3.68 0.79
CA TYR A 26 -4.33 2.64 0.02
C TYR A 26 -5.80 2.54 0.43
N CYS A 27 -6.09 2.79 1.70
CA CYS A 27 -7.45 2.75 2.23
C CYS A 27 -8.27 4.02 1.94
N LEU A 28 -7.65 5.20 2.03
CA LEU A 28 -8.33 6.50 2.07
C LEU A 28 -8.16 7.30 0.78
N GLY A 29 -6.95 7.29 0.20
CA GLY A 29 -6.61 8.03 -1.02
C GLY A 29 -6.49 9.55 -0.85
N GLU A 30 -6.49 10.08 0.38
CA GLU A 30 -6.43 11.51 0.67
C GLU A 30 -5.43 11.78 1.81
N LYS A 31 -4.44 12.65 1.57
CA LYS A 31 -3.28 12.84 2.46
C LYS A 31 -3.65 13.36 3.85
N GLU A 32 -4.58 14.29 3.95
CA GLU A 32 -4.98 14.85 5.24
C GLU A 32 -5.71 13.80 6.10
N ALA A 33 -6.61 13.03 5.48
CA ALA A 33 -7.26 11.89 6.13
C ALA A 33 -6.24 10.86 6.62
N CYS A 34 -5.20 10.59 5.82
CA CYS A 34 -4.12 9.68 6.22
C CYS A 34 -3.35 10.19 7.43
N ARG A 35 -3.00 11.48 7.49
CA ARG A 35 -2.32 12.08 8.63
C ARG A 35 -3.13 11.95 9.92
N GLU A 36 -4.44 12.20 9.86
CA GLU A 36 -5.32 12.04 11.01
C GLU A 36 -5.35 10.58 11.47
N VAL A 37 -5.64 9.65 10.56
CA VAL A 37 -5.72 8.21 10.87
C VAL A 37 -4.39 7.68 11.42
N VAL A 38 -3.26 8.04 10.80
CA VAL A 38 -1.92 7.62 11.26
C VAL A 38 -1.64 8.15 12.66
N THR A 39 -2.01 9.40 12.93
CA THR A 39 -1.86 10.00 14.27
C THR A 39 -2.68 9.24 15.30
N ASP A 40 -3.94 8.93 15.00
CA ASP A 40 -4.82 8.17 15.90
C ASP A 40 -4.31 6.75 16.15
N VAL A 41 -3.79 6.09 15.12
CA VAL A 41 -3.17 4.75 15.22
C VAL A 41 -1.96 4.79 16.16
N PHE A 42 -0.99 5.69 15.93
CA PHE A 42 0.19 5.78 16.79
C PHE A 42 -0.15 6.23 18.22
N PHE A 43 -1.15 7.08 18.39
CA PHE A 43 -1.64 7.44 19.71
C PHE A 43 -2.23 6.23 20.44
N SER A 44 -3.03 5.42 19.77
CA SER A 44 -3.58 4.16 20.31
C SER A 44 -2.48 3.16 20.66
N VAL A 45 -1.46 3.03 19.80
CA VAL A 45 -0.27 2.21 20.03
C VAL A 45 0.48 2.69 21.29
N TRP A 46 0.67 4.00 21.44
CA TRP A 46 1.28 4.58 22.63
C TRP A 46 0.49 4.29 23.91
N GLN A 47 -0.82 4.43 23.88
CA GLN A 47 -1.68 4.10 25.01
C GLN A 47 -1.60 2.62 25.40
N SER A 48 -1.54 1.73 24.41
CA SER A 48 -1.47 0.28 24.58
C SER A 48 -0.05 -0.28 24.64
N ARG A 49 0.99 0.56 24.73
CA ARG A 49 2.41 0.18 24.63
C ARG A 49 2.86 -0.96 25.53
N LYS A 50 2.20 -1.14 26.68
CA LYS A 50 2.50 -2.25 27.62
C LYS A 50 2.13 -3.61 27.02
N ARG A 51 1.14 -3.67 26.13
CA ARG A 51 0.66 -4.88 25.46
C ARG A 51 1.43 -5.20 24.18
N LEU A 52 2.24 -4.27 23.66
CA LEU A 52 3.00 -4.50 22.42
C LEU A 52 3.98 -5.67 22.54
N LYS A 53 4.46 -5.99 23.75
CA LYS A 53 5.32 -7.15 24.02
C LYS A 53 4.62 -8.50 23.77
N ASP A 54 3.30 -8.51 23.81
CA ASP A 54 2.46 -9.71 23.66
C ASP A 54 1.96 -9.87 22.22
N ILE A 55 2.42 -9.01 21.30
CA ILE A 55 2.06 -9.03 19.88
C ILE A 55 3.13 -9.79 19.12
N ASP A 56 2.75 -10.90 18.50
CA ASP A 56 3.66 -11.77 17.73
C ASP A 56 4.13 -11.12 16.42
N ASN A 57 3.23 -10.41 15.74
CA ASN A 57 3.51 -9.72 14.46
C ASN A 57 3.04 -8.27 14.53
N ILE A 58 4.00 -7.36 14.67
CA ILE A 58 3.73 -5.93 14.83
C ILE A 58 3.22 -5.31 13.52
N ASP A 59 3.70 -5.75 12.37
CA ASP A 59 3.27 -5.25 11.06
C ASP A 59 1.79 -5.56 10.83
N THR A 60 1.39 -6.81 11.02
CA THR A 60 -0.03 -7.22 10.93
C THR A 60 -0.90 -6.43 11.90
N TYR A 61 -0.44 -6.22 13.14
CA TYR A 61 -1.16 -5.42 14.14
C TYR A 61 -1.35 -3.97 13.67
N LEU A 62 -0.31 -3.34 13.14
CA LEU A 62 -0.37 -1.97 12.62
C LEU A 62 -1.33 -1.88 11.43
N TYR A 63 -1.23 -2.78 10.47
CA TYR A 63 -2.14 -2.82 9.31
C TYR A 63 -3.61 -3.00 9.71
N ILE A 64 -3.90 -3.91 10.65
CA ILE A 64 -5.26 -4.07 11.20
C ILE A 64 -5.73 -2.78 11.87
N SER A 65 -4.87 -2.12 12.63
CA SER A 65 -5.19 -0.86 13.31
C SER A 65 -5.50 0.26 12.32
N VAL A 66 -4.67 0.42 11.29
CA VAL A 66 -4.88 1.39 10.21
C VAL A 66 -6.18 1.11 9.45
N ARG A 67 -6.41 -0.15 9.04
CA ARG A 67 -7.66 -0.51 8.37
C ARG A 67 -8.88 -0.14 9.20
N ASN A 68 -8.87 -0.51 10.48
CA ASN A 68 -10.01 -0.27 11.35
C ASN A 68 -10.26 1.24 11.54
N GLU A 69 -9.20 2.02 11.72
CA GLU A 69 -9.34 3.47 11.90
C GLU A 69 -9.73 4.15 10.58
N SER A 70 -9.20 3.71 9.44
CA SER A 70 -9.63 4.18 8.12
C SER A 70 -11.12 3.95 7.87
N PHE A 71 -11.65 2.78 8.23
CA PHE A 71 -13.10 2.53 8.12
C PHE A 71 -13.93 3.41 9.06
N ARG A 72 -13.45 3.65 10.29
CA ARG A 72 -14.12 4.59 11.21
C ARG A 72 -14.11 6.00 10.66
N PHE A 73 -12.98 6.43 10.12
CA PHE A 73 -12.82 7.73 9.49
C PHE A 73 -13.78 7.90 8.30
N GLN A 74 -13.83 6.94 7.38
CA GLN A 74 -14.76 6.94 6.24
C GLN A 74 -16.23 6.96 6.69
N ALA A 75 -16.57 6.21 7.75
CA ALA A 75 -17.93 6.20 8.28
C ALA A 75 -18.35 7.56 8.88
N ARG A 76 -17.39 8.32 9.43
CA ARG A 76 -17.62 9.69 9.93
C ARG A 76 -17.70 10.72 8.80
N ASN A 77 -16.92 10.52 7.74
CA ASN A 77 -16.74 11.50 6.64
C ASN A 77 -17.18 10.90 5.31
N LYS A 78 -18.49 10.82 5.07
CA LYS A 78 -19.08 10.15 3.89
C LYS A 78 -18.75 10.80 2.53
N ASP A 79 -18.26 12.04 2.51
CA ASP A 79 -18.06 12.86 1.30
C ASP A 79 -16.60 12.92 0.83
N LEU A 80 -15.74 12.01 1.27
CA LEU A 80 -14.34 11.99 0.86
C LEU A 80 -14.17 11.54 -0.60
N ASN A 81 -13.64 12.45 -1.43
CA ASN A 81 -13.14 12.12 -2.77
C ASN A 81 -11.77 11.49 -2.65
N ARG A 82 -11.58 10.32 -3.29
CA ARG A 82 -10.27 9.66 -3.37
C ARG A 82 -9.35 10.40 -4.33
N ALA A 83 -8.16 10.74 -3.86
CA ALA A 83 -7.08 11.21 -4.72
C ALA A 83 -6.38 10.05 -5.45
N SER A 84 -5.63 10.36 -6.49
CA SER A 84 -4.88 9.39 -7.29
C SER A 84 -3.60 8.92 -6.59
N LEU A 85 -3.18 7.68 -6.87
CA LEU A 85 -1.92 7.11 -6.40
C LEU A 85 -0.70 7.94 -6.83
N ASN A 86 -0.79 8.62 -7.98
CA ASN A 86 0.26 9.52 -8.50
C ASN A 86 0.66 10.65 -7.51
N GLU A 87 -0.18 10.98 -6.53
CA GLU A 87 0.16 11.97 -5.51
C GLU A 87 1.15 11.47 -4.45
N LEU A 88 1.37 10.14 -4.37
CA LEU A 88 2.36 9.53 -3.47
C LEU A 88 3.77 9.44 -4.07
N LEU A 89 3.87 9.40 -5.40
CA LEU A 89 5.14 9.21 -6.11
C LEU A 89 6.26 10.18 -5.68
N PRO A 90 6.00 11.49 -5.45
CA PRO A 90 7.05 12.42 -5.01
C PRO A 90 7.65 12.11 -3.63
N LEU A 91 6.97 11.27 -2.82
CA LEU A 91 7.46 10.87 -1.49
C LEU A 91 8.38 9.64 -1.53
N MET A 92 8.51 9.01 -2.71
CA MET A 92 9.21 7.74 -2.92
C MET A 92 10.27 7.82 -4.03
N GLU A 93 10.65 9.02 -4.49
CA GLU A 93 11.71 9.19 -5.50
C GLU A 93 13.05 8.85 -4.87
N GLU A 94 13.60 7.66 -5.20
CA GLU A 94 15.00 7.36 -5.09
C GLU A 94 15.71 7.80 -6.39
N GLU A 95 16.89 8.43 -6.23
CA GLU A 95 17.75 8.82 -7.35
C GLU A 95 18.24 7.55 -8.08
N ASP A 96 17.76 7.32 -9.29
CA ASP A 96 18.18 6.19 -10.14
C ASP A 96 19.29 6.66 -11.12
N GLU A 97 20.40 5.91 -11.16
CA GLU A 97 21.57 6.20 -12.03
C GLU A 97 21.37 5.64 -13.45
N GLY A 98 20.40 6.15 -14.20
CA GLY A 98 20.13 5.75 -15.60
C GLY A 98 20.37 6.90 -16.62
N SER A 99 20.30 6.58 -17.92
CA SER A 99 20.35 7.63 -18.95
C SER A 99 19.03 8.42 -18.99
N PRO A 100 19.05 9.72 -19.37
CA PRO A 100 17.83 10.55 -19.39
C PRO A 100 16.70 10.00 -20.27
N GLU A 101 17.02 9.28 -21.35
CA GLU A 101 16.05 8.70 -22.28
C GLU A 101 15.40 7.43 -21.72
N GLU A 102 16.21 6.55 -21.10
CA GLU A 102 15.70 5.34 -20.39
C GLU A 102 14.83 5.72 -19.21
N HIS A 103 15.16 6.80 -18.50
CA HIS A 103 14.37 7.34 -17.40
C HIS A 103 12.99 7.84 -17.86
N LEU A 104 12.92 8.48 -19.02
CA LEU A 104 11.65 9.01 -19.55
C LEU A 104 10.70 7.87 -19.92
N GLU A 105 11.20 6.84 -20.63
CA GLU A 105 10.38 5.67 -21.00
C GLU A 105 9.88 4.91 -19.77
N LEU A 106 10.76 4.68 -18.78
CA LEU A 106 10.39 4.02 -17.53
C LEU A 106 9.38 4.83 -16.72
N LYS A 107 9.52 6.16 -16.71
CA LYS A 107 8.57 7.05 -16.05
C LYS A 107 7.18 7.00 -16.69
N GLU A 108 7.11 7.08 -18.01
CA GLU A 108 5.84 6.95 -18.74
C GLU A 108 5.17 5.59 -18.50
N MET A 109 5.97 4.52 -18.45
CA MET A 109 5.48 3.17 -18.16
C MET A 109 4.95 3.06 -16.72
N ARG A 110 5.64 3.66 -15.74
CA ARG A 110 5.16 3.74 -14.34
C ARG A 110 3.86 4.49 -14.26
N GLU A 111 3.77 5.68 -14.84
CA GLU A 111 2.54 6.48 -14.85
C GLU A 111 1.34 5.75 -15.48
N MET A 112 1.58 4.98 -16.55
CA MET A 112 0.53 4.14 -17.13
C MET A 112 0.08 3.03 -16.20
N LEU A 113 1.01 2.40 -15.49
CA LEU A 113 0.71 1.34 -14.52
C LEU A 113 -0.05 1.91 -13.32
N ASP A 114 0.38 3.05 -12.79
CA ASP A 114 -0.28 3.69 -11.64
C ASP A 114 -1.72 4.09 -11.97
N LYS A 115 -1.94 4.69 -13.15
CA LYS A 115 -3.29 4.95 -13.65
C LYS A 115 -4.13 3.68 -13.77
N ALA A 116 -3.54 2.60 -14.26
CA ALA A 116 -4.24 1.33 -14.36
C ALA A 116 -4.58 0.73 -12.98
N ILE A 117 -3.70 0.90 -12.00
CA ILE A 117 -3.94 0.50 -10.60
C ILE A 117 -5.06 1.34 -9.99
N ASP A 118 -5.09 2.65 -10.22
CA ASP A 118 -6.14 3.54 -9.73
C ASP A 118 -7.53 3.19 -10.30
N GLU A 119 -7.59 2.69 -11.53
CA GLU A 119 -8.81 2.23 -12.18
C GLU A 119 -9.32 0.86 -11.64
N LEU A 120 -8.53 0.16 -10.84
CA LEU A 120 -8.97 -1.10 -10.25
C LEU A 120 -10.15 -0.91 -9.27
N PRO A 121 -11.07 -1.90 -9.20
CA PRO A 121 -12.05 -1.93 -8.12
C PRO A 121 -11.34 -1.88 -6.77
N GLU A 122 -11.88 -1.12 -5.83
CA GLU A 122 -11.26 -0.83 -4.53
C GLU A 122 -10.67 -2.04 -3.81
N LYS A 123 -11.44 -3.12 -3.70
CA LYS A 123 -10.98 -4.34 -3.02
C LYS A 123 -9.85 -5.05 -3.78
N CYS A 124 -9.88 -5.03 -5.11
CA CYS A 124 -8.84 -5.61 -5.96
C CYS A 124 -7.55 -4.79 -5.84
N ARG A 125 -7.66 -3.45 -5.89
CA ARG A 125 -6.56 -2.53 -5.72
C ARG A 125 -5.87 -2.71 -4.38
N LEU A 126 -6.63 -2.73 -3.29
CA LEU A 126 -6.08 -2.90 -1.94
C LEU A 126 -5.32 -4.23 -1.81
N VAL A 127 -5.90 -5.34 -2.23
CA VAL A 127 -5.23 -6.66 -2.22
C VAL A 127 -3.96 -6.65 -3.08
N PHE A 128 -4.01 -6.02 -4.24
CA PHE A 128 -2.89 -5.93 -5.16
C PHE A 128 -1.73 -5.13 -4.54
N LEU A 129 -2.00 -3.94 -3.99
CA LEU A 129 -1.00 -3.08 -3.36
C LEU A 129 -0.40 -3.73 -2.11
N MET A 130 -1.21 -4.33 -1.25
CA MET A 130 -0.71 -5.08 -0.08
C MET A 130 0.24 -6.21 -0.45
N SER A 131 -0.08 -6.97 -1.50
CA SER A 131 0.78 -8.07 -1.96
C SER A 131 2.05 -7.57 -2.62
N ARG A 132 1.97 -6.46 -3.35
CA ARG A 132 3.03 -5.99 -4.21
C ARG A 132 3.97 -5.00 -3.52
N GLU A 133 3.42 -3.97 -2.90
CA GLU A 133 4.21 -2.91 -2.27
C GLU A 133 4.69 -3.32 -0.87
N GLU A 134 3.84 -4.03 -0.13
CA GLU A 134 4.15 -4.43 1.24
C GLU A 134 4.68 -5.88 1.33
N GLY A 135 4.74 -6.60 0.20
CA GLY A 135 5.25 -7.98 0.15
C GLY A 135 4.44 -9.00 0.96
N LEU A 136 3.20 -8.66 1.32
CA LEU A 136 2.38 -9.49 2.20
C LEU A 136 1.88 -10.74 1.48
N LYS A 137 1.91 -11.88 2.20
CA LYS A 137 1.39 -13.15 1.71
C LYS A 137 -0.14 -13.18 1.76
N THR A 138 -0.75 -14.01 0.92
CA THR A 138 -2.21 -14.19 0.85
C THR A 138 -2.85 -14.40 2.23
N LYS A 139 -2.21 -15.15 3.12
CA LYS A 139 -2.71 -15.42 4.48
C LYS A 139 -2.72 -14.15 5.33
N GLU A 140 -1.65 -13.38 5.29
CA GLU A 140 -1.52 -12.11 6.03
C GLU A 140 -2.54 -11.08 5.55
N ILE A 141 -2.70 -10.95 4.22
CA ILE A 141 -3.74 -10.09 3.62
C ILE A 141 -5.14 -10.52 4.07
N ALA A 142 -5.42 -11.83 4.08
CA ALA A 142 -6.70 -12.37 4.51
C ALA A 142 -7.00 -12.03 5.98
N GLU A 143 -5.99 -12.15 6.86
CA GLU A 143 -6.08 -11.77 8.26
C GLU A 143 -6.31 -10.26 8.41
N ILE A 144 -5.47 -9.44 7.79
CA ILE A 144 -5.57 -7.97 7.85
C ILE A 144 -6.94 -7.50 7.35
N LEU A 145 -7.45 -8.04 6.25
CA LEU A 145 -8.74 -7.65 5.67
C LEU A 145 -9.95 -8.34 6.31
N SER A 146 -9.73 -9.31 7.21
CA SER A 146 -10.77 -10.16 7.82
C SER A 146 -11.65 -10.87 6.80
N VAL A 147 -11.01 -11.48 5.80
CA VAL A 147 -11.64 -12.27 4.73
C VAL A 147 -10.98 -13.64 4.61
N GLN A 148 -11.55 -14.53 3.80
CA GLN A 148 -10.94 -15.82 3.50
C GLN A 148 -9.78 -15.66 2.48
N GLU A 149 -8.77 -16.51 2.56
CA GLU A 149 -7.68 -16.54 1.57
C GLU A 149 -8.17 -16.76 0.13
N SER A 150 -9.24 -17.54 -0.06
CA SER A 150 -9.89 -17.73 -1.36
C SER A 150 -10.39 -16.40 -1.94
N THR A 151 -10.94 -15.53 -1.09
CA THR A 151 -11.39 -14.20 -1.49
C THR A 151 -10.20 -13.34 -1.94
N VAL A 152 -9.08 -13.37 -1.21
CA VAL A 152 -7.85 -12.67 -1.59
C VAL A 152 -7.34 -13.14 -2.95
N ARG A 153 -7.30 -14.47 -3.20
CA ARG A 153 -6.88 -15.03 -4.49
C ARG A 153 -7.79 -14.58 -5.63
N VAL A 154 -9.10 -14.54 -5.42
CA VAL A 154 -10.06 -14.05 -6.43
C VAL A 154 -9.86 -12.57 -6.71
N GLN A 155 -9.70 -11.72 -5.69
CA GLN A 155 -9.45 -10.29 -5.87
C GLN A 155 -8.13 -10.04 -6.59
N MET A 156 -7.08 -10.77 -6.25
CA MET A 156 -5.78 -10.70 -6.94
C MET A 156 -5.90 -11.10 -8.42
N LYS A 157 -6.61 -12.19 -8.71
CA LYS A 157 -6.85 -12.62 -10.10
C LYS A 157 -7.55 -11.53 -10.91
N ILE A 158 -8.62 -10.96 -10.37
CA ILE A 158 -9.36 -9.86 -11.03
C ILE A 158 -8.46 -8.65 -11.24
N ALA A 159 -7.63 -8.28 -10.25
CA ALA A 159 -6.67 -7.18 -10.38
C ALA A 159 -5.73 -7.42 -11.56
N ILE A 160 -5.06 -8.57 -11.61
CA ILE A 160 -4.12 -8.92 -12.68
C ILE A 160 -4.80 -8.92 -14.05
N GLU A 161 -5.98 -9.54 -14.19
CA GLU A 161 -6.72 -9.57 -15.44
C GLU A 161 -7.05 -8.17 -15.95
N LYS A 162 -7.48 -7.27 -15.07
CA LYS A 162 -7.79 -5.88 -15.43
C LYS A 162 -6.53 -5.08 -15.79
N LEU A 163 -5.43 -5.21 -15.04
CA LEU A 163 -4.16 -4.56 -15.34
C LEU A 163 -3.62 -5.00 -16.70
N VAL A 164 -3.62 -6.31 -16.97
CA VAL A 164 -3.21 -6.85 -18.26
C VAL A 164 -4.09 -6.32 -19.38
N ALA A 165 -5.41 -6.34 -19.23
CA ALA A 165 -6.34 -5.83 -20.24
C ALA A 165 -6.12 -4.34 -20.53
N ARG A 166 -5.77 -3.54 -19.52
CA ARG A 166 -5.55 -2.10 -19.63
C ARG A 166 -4.20 -1.76 -20.25
N LEU A 167 -3.15 -2.51 -19.93
CA LEU A 167 -1.77 -2.24 -20.36
C LEU A 167 -1.43 -2.87 -21.72
N LYS A 168 -2.03 -4.02 -22.05
CA LYS A 168 -1.71 -4.76 -23.28
C LYS A 168 -1.84 -3.95 -24.58
N PRO A 169 -2.83 -3.05 -24.76
CA PRO A 169 -2.92 -2.20 -25.96
C PRO A 169 -1.72 -1.28 -26.15
N SER A 170 -1.12 -0.80 -25.07
CA SER A 170 0.09 0.06 -25.11
C SER A 170 1.36 -0.74 -25.39
N PHE A 171 1.32 -2.06 -25.17
CA PHE A 171 2.46 -2.97 -25.35
C PHE A 171 2.10 -4.19 -26.22
N PRO A 172 1.73 -4.00 -27.50
CA PRO A 172 1.20 -5.07 -28.36
C PRO A 172 2.19 -6.21 -28.57
N ASN A 173 3.49 -5.92 -28.57
CA ASN A 173 4.57 -6.88 -28.85
C ASN A 173 5.12 -7.56 -27.58
N ILE A 174 4.68 -7.16 -26.39
CA ILE A 174 5.13 -7.77 -25.13
C ILE A 174 4.34 -9.06 -24.87
N SER A 175 5.06 -10.15 -24.60
CA SER A 175 4.42 -11.40 -24.20
C SER A 175 3.70 -11.23 -22.86
N PHE A 176 2.65 -12.04 -22.62
CA PHE A 176 1.92 -12.03 -21.36
C PHE A 176 2.83 -12.22 -20.14
N SER A 177 3.81 -13.10 -20.23
CA SER A 177 4.78 -13.38 -19.16
C SER A 177 5.66 -12.16 -18.86
N LEU A 178 6.14 -11.45 -19.89
CA LEU A 178 6.93 -10.23 -19.72
C LEU A 178 6.08 -9.09 -19.14
N LEU A 179 4.83 -8.98 -19.55
CA LEU A 179 3.91 -7.99 -18.99
C LEU A 179 3.62 -8.25 -17.50
N LEU A 180 3.44 -9.52 -17.12
CA LEU A 180 3.32 -9.89 -15.71
C LEU A 180 4.62 -9.58 -14.95
N MET A 181 5.77 -9.93 -15.51
CA MET A 181 7.05 -9.61 -14.91
C MET A 181 7.22 -8.09 -14.73
N PHE A 182 6.80 -7.29 -15.71
CA PHE A 182 6.77 -5.84 -15.60
C PHE A 182 5.83 -5.38 -14.48
N ILE A 183 4.58 -5.85 -14.44
CA ILE A 183 3.62 -5.51 -13.39
C ILE A 183 4.17 -5.87 -12.00
N PHE A 184 4.99 -6.92 -11.86
CA PHE A 184 5.57 -7.33 -10.59
C PHE A 184 6.98 -6.78 -10.31
N ASN A 185 7.81 -6.45 -11.32
CA ASN A 185 9.20 -6.02 -11.13
C ASN A 185 9.43 -4.51 -11.18
N VAL A 186 8.59 -3.73 -11.85
CA VAL A 186 8.81 -2.26 -11.95
C VAL A 186 8.79 -1.60 -10.57
N ILE A 187 8.27 -2.26 -9.55
CA ILE A 187 8.16 -1.74 -8.19
C ILE A 187 9.12 -2.47 -7.21
N TYR A 188 9.67 -3.65 -7.56
CA TYR A 188 10.65 -4.34 -6.71
C TYR A 188 12.02 -3.64 -6.66
N ARG A 189 12.21 -2.55 -7.43
CA ARG A 189 13.44 -1.74 -7.47
C ARG A 189 13.38 -0.49 -6.59
N SER A 190 12.31 -0.30 -5.84
CA SER A 190 12.12 0.82 -4.91
C SER A 190 12.07 0.37 -3.44
N ALA A 191 12.72 -0.75 -3.09
CA ALA A 191 12.87 -1.21 -1.72
C ALA A 191 14.35 -1.37 -1.38
#